data_d6925285b4876244576ba97066cdabdc
#
_entry.id   d6925285b4876244576ba97066cdabdc
#
_cell.length_a   1.000
_cell.length_b   1.000
_cell.length_c   1.000
_cell.angle_alpha   90.00
_cell.angle_beta   90.00
_cell.angle_gamma   90.00
#
_symmetry.space_group_name_H-M   'P 1'
#
loop_
_entity.id
_entity.type
_entity.pdbx_description
1 polymer ?
#
loop_
_entity_poly.entity_id
_entity_poly.type
_entity_poly.pdbx_seq_one_letter_code
_entity_poly.pdbx_strand_id
1 'polypeptide(L)'
;MEISTSTNICAFQPGRERNPFDFCIAECAKGGYKVLDINFCEAMNPHSRMRDDDWEDYVKDIAELGKKWDVVFRQSHLPYYDIFADNDEEKVKIMEELIRRSIIASAELGVEWTVTHPGTVYSAGPDMNISLEHNLEYYSKHIRTARECGIGIALENDFEYRSAPYQRIFCANVHELVELVDSFNDPKHVGVCYDFGHGNLGGPFHRQNLNIIGSRLHAIHVQDNHGMSDEHLLPFHGNINWQEAMEGLADIGYDGDLTYEIQEFGRYFPNDQKHLVVEYSLKVGKVLVDMFEKAKAGKGK
;
A
#
# COMPACT_ATOMS: atom_id res chain seq x y z
N MET A 1 -0.34 -14.54 10.81
CA MET A 1 -0.30 -13.64 9.63
C MET A 1 -1.34 -14.13 8.63
N GLU A 2 -2.35 -13.34 8.33
CA GLU A 2 -3.33 -13.64 7.28
C GLU A 2 -2.76 -13.20 5.92
N ILE A 3 -3.28 -13.78 4.83
CA ILE A 3 -2.88 -13.37 3.48
C ILE A 3 -3.96 -12.45 2.93
N SER A 4 -3.57 -11.24 2.60
CA SER A 4 -4.39 -10.18 2.03
C SER A 4 -3.92 -9.84 0.61
N THR A 5 -4.77 -9.22 -0.16
CA THR A 5 -4.40 -8.63 -1.46
C THR A 5 -5.11 -7.30 -1.66
N SER A 6 -4.42 -6.38 -2.29
CA SER A 6 -5.07 -5.16 -2.78
C SER A 6 -6.10 -5.50 -3.87
N THR A 7 -7.24 -4.84 -3.82
CA THR A 7 -8.27 -4.94 -4.86
C THR A 7 -7.73 -4.56 -6.25
N ASN A 8 -6.58 -3.88 -6.30
CA ASN A 8 -5.94 -3.49 -7.55
C ASN A 8 -5.45 -4.67 -8.40
N ILE A 9 -5.25 -5.87 -7.83
CA ILE A 9 -4.92 -7.10 -8.59
C ILE A 9 -5.91 -7.37 -9.74
N CYS A 10 -7.17 -6.95 -9.55
CA CYS A 10 -8.23 -7.09 -10.54
C CYS A 10 -8.63 -5.76 -11.20
N ALA A 11 -8.00 -4.64 -10.85
CA ALA A 11 -8.43 -3.31 -11.26
C ALA A 11 -8.28 -3.04 -12.76
N PHE A 12 -7.33 -3.70 -13.43
CA PHE A 12 -7.08 -3.46 -14.85
C PHE A 12 -7.56 -4.62 -15.72
N GLN A 13 -8.10 -4.27 -16.89
CA GLN A 13 -8.44 -5.21 -17.96
C GLN A 13 -7.61 -4.94 -19.20
N PRO A 14 -7.55 -5.91 -20.15
CA PRO A 14 -6.93 -5.67 -21.44
C PRO A 14 -7.51 -4.41 -22.10
N GLY A 15 -6.68 -3.43 -22.44
CA GLY A 15 -7.14 -2.13 -22.95
C GLY A 15 -7.03 -0.96 -21.97
N ARG A 16 -6.59 -1.21 -20.72
CA ARG A 16 -6.38 -0.23 -19.64
C ARG A 16 -7.64 0.40 -19.04
N GLU A 17 -8.81 -0.08 -19.36
CA GLU A 17 -10.01 0.29 -18.61
C GLU A 17 -9.93 -0.28 -17.21
N ARG A 18 -10.53 0.42 -16.23
CA ARG A 18 -10.59 -0.05 -14.84
C ARG A 18 -11.86 -0.84 -14.59
N ASN A 19 -11.70 -1.94 -13.86
CA ASN A 19 -12.82 -2.68 -13.30
C ASN A 19 -13.33 -1.98 -12.03
N PRO A 20 -14.65 -1.96 -11.79
CA PRO A 20 -15.22 -1.40 -10.56
C PRO A 20 -14.95 -2.30 -9.34
N PHE A 21 -15.12 -1.74 -8.14
CA PHE A 21 -14.87 -2.46 -6.88
C PHE A 21 -15.68 -3.74 -6.72
N ASP A 22 -16.94 -3.75 -7.15
CA ASP A 22 -17.80 -4.94 -7.05
C ASP A 22 -17.22 -6.14 -7.80
N PHE A 23 -16.67 -5.91 -8.99
CA PHE A 23 -15.94 -6.92 -9.74
C PHE A 23 -14.65 -7.34 -9.01
N CYS A 24 -13.83 -6.39 -8.58
CA CYS A 24 -12.55 -6.69 -7.94
C CYS A 24 -12.73 -7.49 -6.65
N ILE A 25 -13.65 -7.09 -5.77
CA ILE A 25 -13.97 -7.79 -4.52
C ILE A 25 -14.48 -9.20 -4.81
N ALA A 26 -15.38 -9.35 -5.79
CA ALA A 26 -15.92 -10.64 -6.17
C ALA A 26 -14.84 -11.61 -6.67
N GLU A 27 -13.94 -11.14 -7.54
CA GLU A 27 -12.85 -11.98 -8.07
C GLU A 27 -11.81 -12.34 -6.99
N CYS A 28 -11.49 -11.42 -6.08
CA CYS A 28 -10.63 -11.71 -4.93
C CYS A 28 -11.26 -12.78 -4.02
N ALA A 29 -12.54 -12.65 -3.72
CA ALA A 29 -13.28 -13.64 -2.91
C ALA A 29 -13.37 -15.02 -3.59
N LYS A 30 -13.67 -15.07 -4.91
CA LYS A 30 -13.66 -16.30 -5.69
C LYS A 30 -12.29 -16.99 -5.72
N GLY A 31 -11.22 -16.21 -5.75
CA GLY A 31 -9.84 -16.69 -5.63
C GLY A 31 -9.47 -17.20 -4.23
N GLY A 32 -10.34 -16.99 -3.24
CA GLY A 32 -10.24 -17.54 -1.88
C GLY A 32 -9.73 -16.58 -0.82
N TYR A 33 -9.53 -15.30 -1.12
CA TYR A 33 -9.16 -14.30 -0.12
C TYR A 33 -10.30 -14.00 0.83
N LYS A 34 -9.95 -13.76 2.10
CA LYS A 34 -10.87 -13.37 3.18
C LYS A 34 -10.54 -11.98 3.74
N VAL A 35 -9.34 -11.52 3.51
CA VAL A 35 -8.86 -10.20 3.91
C VAL A 35 -8.41 -9.44 2.67
N LEU A 36 -8.82 -8.20 2.54
CA LEU A 36 -8.50 -7.34 1.41
C LEU A 36 -7.92 -6.01 1.87
N ASP A 37 -7.05 -5.47 1.05
CA ASP A 37 -6.71 -4.05 0.97
C ASP A 37 -7.62 -3.40 -0.05
N ILE A 38 -8.39 -2.38 0.36
CA ILE A 38 -9.22 -1.63 -0.55
C ILE A 38 -8.46 -0.42 -1.12
N ASN A 39 -8.18 -0.45 -2.42
CA ASN A 39 -7.35 0.55 -3.07
C ASN A 39 -8.17 1.72 -3.61
N PHE A 40 -8.27 2.80 -2.83
CA PHE A 40 -8.98 4.02 -3.20
C PHE A 40 -8.31 4.86 -4.31
N CYS A 41 -7.19 4.42 -4.89
CA CYS A 41 -6.74 4.98 -6.17
C CYS A 41 -7.80 4.83 -7.28
N GLU A 42 -8.81 4.00 -7.06
CA GLU A 42 -10.01 3.93 -7.90
C GLU A 42 -10.72 5.30 -7.99
N ALA A 43 -10.74 6.08 -6.91
CA ALA A 43 -11.32 7.42 -6.87
C ALA A 43 -10.64 8.43 -7.82
N MET A 44 -9.42 8.12 -8.29
CA MET A 44 -8.75 8.92 -9.32
C MET A 44 -9.40 8.76 -10.70
N ASN A 45 -10.19 7.70 -10.91
CA ASN A 45 -11.00 7.55 -12.12
C ASN A 45 -12.08 8.65 -12.15
N PRO A 46 -12.19 9.45 -13.24
CA PRO A 46 -13.23 10.47 -13.38
C PRO A 46 -14.68 9.97 -13.22
N HIS A 47 -14.90 8.67 -13.40
CA HIS A 47 -16.21 8.01 -13.29
C HIS A 47 -16.40 7.27 -11.97
N SER A 48 -15.50 7.41 -11.02
CA SER A 48 -15.65 6.80 -9.70
C SER A 48 -16.80 7.43 -8.91
N ARG A 49 -17.62 6.61 -8.30
CA ARG A 49 -18.68 7.04 -7.38
C ARG A 49 -18.11 7.69 -6.10
N MET A 50 -16.84 7.49 -5.77
CA MET A 50 -16.17 8.24 -4.68
C MET A 50 -16.13 9.75 -4.94
N ARG A 51 -16.38 10.19 -6.19
CA ARG A 51 -16.41 11.60 -6.60
C ARG A 51 -17.80 12.23 -6.52
N ASP A 52 -18.84 11.42 -6.44
CA ASP A 52 -20.23 11.86 -6.45
C ASP A 52 -20.67 12.39 -5.08
N ASP A 53 -21.82 13.07 -5.02
CA ASP A 53 -22.36 13.61 -3.78
C ASP A 53 -22.88 12.50 -2.85
N ASP A 54 -23.23 11.33 -3.41
CA ASP A 54 -23.71 10.14 -2.70
C ASP A 54 -22.60 9.11 -2.39
N TRP A 55 -21.34 9.52 -2.33
CA TRP A 55 -20.20 8.65 -2.08
C TRP A 55 -20.31 7.84 -0.76
N GLU A 56 -20.99 8.37 0.25
CA GLU A 56 -21.23 7.64 1.51
C GLU A 56 -22.16 6.43 1.30
N ASP A 57 -23.13 6.53 0.41
CA ASP A 57 -23.98 5.38 0.04
C ASP A 57 -23.18 4.35 -0.77
N TYR A 58 -22.24 4.81 -1.59
CA TYR A 58 -21.30 3.90 -2.27
C TYR A 58 -20.41 3.12 -1.28
N VAL A 59 -19.94 3.74 -0.21
CA VAL A 59 -19.18 3.05 0.84
C VAL A 59 -20.03 1.99 1.54
N LYS A 60 -21.31 2.27 1.80
CA LYS A 60 -22.25 1.27 2.33
C LYS A 60 -22.45 0.09 1.35
N ASP A 61 -22.56 0.38 0.04
CA ASP A 61 -22.63 -0.68 -0.99
C ASP A 61 -21.38 -1.57 -0.95
N ILE A 62 -20.19 -0.99 -0.78
CA ILE A 62 -18.93 -1.74 -0.63
C ILE A 62 -18.94 -2.59 0.65
N ALA A 63 -19.44 -2.07 1.77
CA ALA A 63 -19.57 -2.83 3.01
C ALA A 63 -20.52 -4.04 2.84
N GLU A 64 -21.63 -3.86 2.15
CA GLU A 64 -22.55 -4.97 1.84
C GLU A 64 -21.92 -6.01 0.88
N LEU A 65 -21.09 -5.57 -0.07
CA LEU A 65 -20.31 -6.50 -0.89
C LEU A 65 -19.32 -7.33 -0.05
N GLY A 66 -18.65 -6.70 0.93
CA GLY A 66 -17.80 -7.40 1.88
C GLY A 66 -18.55 -8.50 2.63
N LYS A 67 -19.74 -8.19 3.17
CA LYS A 67 -20.63 -9.17 3.83
C LYS A 67 -21.07 -10.27 2.87
N LYS A 68 -21.52 -9.91 1.66
CA LYS A 68 -21.98 -10.85 0.63
C LYS A 68 -20.94 -11.89 0.26
N TRP A 69 -19.68 -11.48 0.17
CA TRP A 69 -18.57 -12.33 -0.24
C TRP A 69 -17.78 -12.91 0.93
N ASP A 70 -18.17 -12.60 2.17
CA ASP A 70 -17.50 -13.03 3.40
C ASP A 70 -16.01 -12.62 3.38
N VAL A 71 -15.76 -11.34 3.09
CA VAL A 71 -14.44 -10.71 3.13
C VAL A 71 -14.47 -9.50 4.06
N VAL A 72 -13.31 -9.19 4.66
CA VAL A 72 -13.09 -8.01 5.51
C VAL A 72 -11.99 -7.13 4.92
N PHE A 73 -12.06 -5.84 5.19
CA PHE A 73 -11.03 -4.87 4.79
C PHE A 73 -10.21 -4.53 6.04
N ARG A 74 -8.89 -4.72 6.00
CA ARG A 74 -8.01 -4.37 7.12
C ARG A 74 -6.99 -3.31 6.78
N GLN A 75 -6.67 -3.17 5.50
CA GLN A 75 -5.79 -2.17 4.95
C GLN A 75 -6.50 -1.43 3.82
N SER A 76 -6.07 -0.21 3.53
CA SER A 76 -6.48 0.53 2.34
C SER A 76 -5.32 1.35 1.81
N HIS A 77 -5.46 1.82 0.56
CA HIS A 77 -4.52 2.75 -0.04
C HIS A 77 -5.27 4.03 -0.47
N LEU A 78 -4.76 5.20 -0.07
CA LEU A 78 -5.34 6.50 -0.44
C LEU A 78 -5.06 6.83 -1.91
N PRO A 79 -5.90 7.65 -2.56
CA PRO A 79 -5.53 8.31 -3.80
C PRO A 79 -4.26 9.14 -3.60
N TYR A 80 -3.40 9.19 -4.60
CA TYR A 80 -2.16 9.98 -4.52
C TYR A 80 -1.99 10.88 -5.75
N TYR A 81 -1.25 11.97 -5.55
CA TYR A 81 -0.85 12.91 -6.59
C TYR A 81 0.48 13.55 -6.18
N ASP A 82 1.13 14.26 -7.08
CA ASP A 82 2.36 14.97 -6.71
C ASP A 82 2.00 16.20 -5.86
N ILE A 83 2.02 15.98 -4.54
CA ILE A 83 1.53 16.95 -3.53
C ILE A 83 2.31 18.27 -3.50
N PHE A 84 3.52 18.30 -4.07
CA PHE A 84 4.40 19.49 -4.03
C PHE A 84 4.72 20.07 -5.41
N ALA A 85 4.42 19.37 -6.50
CA ALA A 85 4.67 19.85 -7.85
C ALA A 85 3.39 20.13 -8.63
N ASP A 86 2.22 19.65 -8.20
CA ASP A 86 0.96 19.93 -8.90
C ASP A 86 0.50 21.36 -8.63
N ASN A 87 0.44 22.16 -9.69
CA ASN A 87 0.07 23.58 -9.64
C ASN A 87 -1.38 23.85 -10.11
N ASP A 88 -2.15 22.80 -10.41
CA ASP A 88 -3.57 22.90 -10.76
C ASP A 88 -4.41 22.95 -9.47
N GLU A 89 -4.78 24.14 -9.03
CA GLU A 89 -5.54 24.36 -7.78
C GLU A 89 -6.87 23.59 -7.76
N GLU A 90 -7.55 23.46 -8.88
CA GLU A 90 -8.81 22.72 -8.97
C GLU A 90 -8.57 21.22 -8.78
N LYS A 91 -7.57 20.67 -9.44
CA LYS A 91 -7.15 19.28 -9.29
C LYS A 91 -6.72 18.99 -7.86
N VAL A 92 -5.88 19.84 -7.27
CA VAL A 92 -5.44 19.70 -5.88
C VAL A 92 -6.64 19.67 -4.93
N LYS A 93 -7.59 20.59 -5.08
CA LYS A 93 -8.81 20.62 -4.25
C LYS A 93 -9.64 19.35 -4.37
N ILE A 94 -9.79 18.82 -5.58
CA ILE A 94 -10.50 17.56 -5.82
C ILE A 94 -9.74 16.40 -5.14
N MET A 95 -8.43 16.30 -5.32
CA MET A 95 -7.63 15.23 -4.75
C MET A 95 -7.63 15.25 -3.22
N GLU A 96 -7.55 16.43 -2.61
CA GLU A 96 -7.63 16.60 -1.17
C GLU A 96 -8.98 16.12 -0.60
N GLU A 97 -10.08 16.42 -1.29
CA GLU A 97 -11.41 15.92 -0.88
C GLU A 97 -11.50 14.41 -1.06
N LEU A 98 -10.95 13.83 -2.14
CA LEU A 98 -10.92 12.38 -2.34
C LEU A 98 -10.09 11.67 -1.27
N ILE A 99 -8.96 12.23 -0.87
CA ILE A 99 -8.14 11.71 0.24
C ILE A 99 -8.97 11.72 1.54
N ARG A 100 -9.62 12.85 1.85
CA ARG A 100 -10.47 12.97 3.04
C ARG A 100 -11.61 11.93 3.04
N ARG A 101 -12.33 11.81 1.91
CA ARG A 101 -13.41 10.79 1.76
C ARG A 101 -12.86 9.37 1.92
N SER A 102 -11.70 9.09 1.36
CA SER A 102 -11.08 7.75 1.45
C SER A 102 -10.65 7.39 2.87
N ILE A 103 -10.17 8.34 3.68
CA ILE A 103 -9.88 8.11 5.10
C ILE A 103 -11.16 7.75 5.86
N ILE A 104 -12.25 8.49 5.65
CA ILE A 104 -13.54 8.23 6.29
C ILE A 104 -14.09 6.87 5.84
N ALA A 105 -14.08 6.61 4.52
CA ALA A 105 -14.51 5.33 3.94
C ALA A 105 -13.72 4.14 4.50
N SER A 106 -12.40 4.30 4.67
CA SER A 106 -11.55 3.28 5.27
C SER A 106 -12.01 2.92 6.68
N ALA A 107 -12.28 3.92 7.51
CA ALA A 107 -12.78 3.70 8.87
C ALA A 107 -14.16 3.01 8.88
N GLU A 108 -15.09 3.43 8.02
CA GLU A 108 -16.42 2.82 7.91
C GLU A 108 -16.38 1.36 7.45
N LEU A 109 -15.37 0.99 6.66
CA LEU A 109 -15.14 -0.38 6.20
C LEU A 109 -14.38 -1.24 7.20
N GLY A 110 -13.93 -0.68 8.33
CA GLY A 110 -13.21 -1.39 9.38
C GLY A 110 -11.70 -1.53 9.14
N VAL A 111 -11.15 -0.71 8.25
CA VAL A 111 -9.70 -0.62 8.01
C VAL A 111 -8.99 -0.08 9.25
N GLU A 112 -7.88 -0.68 9.62
CA GLU A 112 -7.05 -0.23 10.73
C GLU A 112 -5.97 0.77 10.27
N TRP A 113 -5.35 0.51 9.11
CA TRP A 113 -4.29 1.32 8.55
C TRP A 113 -4.54 1.64 7.08
N THR A 114 -4.48 2.92 6.74
CA THR A 114 -4.53 3.38 5.34
C THR A 114 -3.15 3.84 4.89
N VAL A 115 -2.75 3.39 3.70
CA VAL A 115 -1.41 3.64 3.14
C VAL A 115 -1.42 4.88 2.24
N THR A 116 -0.32 5.63 2.25
CA THR A 116 -0.07 6.74 1.33
C THR A 116 1.42 7.03 1.19
N HIS A 117 1.80 7.74 0.11
CA HIS A 117 3.18 8.06 -0.21
C HIS A 117 3.59 9.45 0.27
N PRO A 118 4.77 9.60 0.91
CA PRO A 118 5.38 10.92 1.11
C PRO A 118 5.67 11.62 -0.22
N GLY A 119 5.67 12.96 -0.20
CA GLY A 119 6.03 13.76 -1.38
C GLY A 119 7.48 14.23 -1.33
N THR A 120 8.03 14.57 -2.50
CA THR A 120 9.37 15.13 -2.66
C THR A 120 9.32 16.58 -3.14
N VAL A 121 10.05 17.47 -2.49
CA VAL A 121 10.22 18.86 -2.95
C VAL A 121 11.40 18.95 -3.90
N TYR A 122 11.14 18.76 -5.18
CA TYR A 122 12.19 18.72 -6.21
C TYR A 122 12.92 20.04 -6.40
N SER A 123 12.28 21.18 -6.16
CA SER A 123 12.89 22.51 -6.28
C SER A 123 13.98 22.77 -5.24
N ALA A 124 14.01 22.02 -4.17
CA ALA A 124 15.03 22.08 -3.14
C ALA A 124 16.32 21.35 -3.53
N GLY A 125 16.34 20.63 -4.65
CA GLY A 125 17.45 19.77 -5.06
C GLY A 125 17.59 18.56 -4.11
N PRO A 126 18.82 18.21 -3.70
CA PRO A 126 19.06 17.05 -2.83
C PRO A 126 18.78 17.31 -1.34
N ASP A 127 18.28 18.46 -0.95
CA ASP A 127 17.98 18.77 0.46
C ASP A 127 16.65 18.12 0.90
N MET A 128 16.75 16.95 1.51
CA MET A 128 15.59 16.20 1.98
C MET A 128 14.96 16.80 3.25
N ASN A 129 15.64 17.70 3.96
CA ASN A 129 15.06 18.39 5.12
C ASN A 129 13.85 19.25 4.74
N ILE A 130 13.90 19.89 3.57
CA ILE A 130 12.76 20.67 3.05
C ILE A 130 11.58 19.73 2.74
N SER A 131 11.84 18.57 2.17
CA SER A 131 10.80 17.54 1.95
C SER A 131 10.21 17.05 3.27
N LEU A 132 11.03 16.83 4.30
CA LEU A 132 10.57 16.47 5.64
C LEU A 132 9.61 17.52 6.21
N GLU A 133 9.99 18.79 6.23
CA GLU A 133 9.18 19.90 6.75
C GLU A 133 7.83 20.01 6.03
N HIS A 134 7.84 19.92 4.70
CA HIS A 134 6.62 20.01 3.89
C HIS A 134 5.70 18.81 4.09
N ASN A 135 6.23 17.59 4.24
CA ASN A 135 5.42 16.41 4.55
C ASN A 135 4.80 16.49 5.95
N LEU A 136 5.52 16.99 6.95
CA LEU A 136 4.99 17.21 8.29
C LEU A 136 3.81 18.18 8.29
N GLU A 137 3.92 19.28 7.56
CA GLU A 137 2.83 20.25 7.39
C GLU A 137 1.65 19.61 6.65
N TYR A 138 1.91 18.99 5.49
CA TYR A 138 0.89 18.40 4.64
C TYR A 138 0.08 17.31 5.35
N TYR A 139 0.76 16.33 5.95
CA TYR A 139 0.08 15.19 6.57
C TYR A 139 -0.59 15.50 7.91
N SER A 140 -0.24 16.62 8.57
CA SER A 140 -0.86 17.00 9.86
C SER A 140 -2.39 17.07 9.80
N LYS A 141 -2.97 17.53 8.69
CA LYS A 141 -4.43 17.59 8.49
C LYS A 141 -5.06 16.22 8.29
N HIS A 142 -4.39 15.35 7.49
CA HIS A 142 -4.89 13.99 7.17
C HIS A 142 -4.79 13.07 8.39
N ILE A 143 -3.70 13.17 9.15
CA ILE A 143 -3.52 12.44 10.43
C ILE A 143 -4.60 12.87 11.43
N ARG A 144 -4.97 14.16 11.48
CA ARG A 144 -6.09 14.61 12.31
C ARG A 144 -7.40 13.92 11.91
N THR A 145 -7.72 13.89 10.63
CA THR A 145 -8.91 13.19 10.12
C THR A 145 -8.87 11.70 10.47
N ALA A 146 -7.74 11.03 10.24
CA ALA A 146 -7.57 9.61 10.56
C ALA A 146 -7.76 9.33 12.06
N ARG A 147 -7.20 10.19 12.91
CA ARG A 147 -7.36 10.12 14.36
C ARG A 147 -8.81 10.29 14.80
N GLU A 148 -9.54 11.23 14.20
CA GLU A 148 -10.97 11.45 14.47
C GLU A 148 -11.81 10.23 14.04
N CYS A 149 -11.39 9.54 12.98
CA CYS A 149 -12.01 8.31 12.50
C CYS A 149 -11.53 7.04 13.25
N GLY A 150 -10.49 7.12 14.07
CA GLY A 150 -9.97 6.02 14.85
C GLY A 150 -9.07 5.04 14.09
N ILE A 151 -8.51 5.44 12.95
CA ILE A 151 -7.57 4.65 12.13
C ILE A 151 -6.18 5.29 12.10
N GLY A 152 -5.19 4.55 11.58
CA GLY A 152 -3.83 5.05 11.35
C GLY A 152 -3.54 5.33 9.87
N ILE A 153 -2.55 6.19 9.62
CA ILE A 153 -1.92 6.40 8.33
C ILE A 153 -0.54 5.75 8.35
N ALA A 154 -0.31 4.81 7.44
CA ALA A 154 0.99 4.19 7.21
C ALA A 154 1.67 4.87 6.00
N LEU A 155 2.75 5.59 6.27
CA LEU A 155 3.54 6.23 5.22
C LEU A 155 4.43 5.17 4.57
N GLU A 156 4.41 5.11 3.24
CA GLU A 156 5.09 4.08 2.47
C GLU A 156 6.47 4.53 2.01
N ASN A 157 7.45 3.62 2.03
CA ASN A 157 8.74 3.90 1.41
C ASN A 157 8.55 4.08 -0.10
N ASP A 158 9.17 5.14 -0.62
CA ASP A 158 9.27 5.39 -2.06
C ASP A 158 10.52 4.70 -2.64
N PHE A 159 10.83 4.94 -3.89
CA PHE A 159 11.96 4.31 -4.57
C PHE A 159 12.72 5.28 -5.46
N GLU A 160 14.03 5.01 -5.61
CA GLU A 160 14.90 5.69 -6.56
C GLU A 160 15.34 4.71 -7.65
N TYR A 161 15.22 5.12 -8.92
CA TYR A 161 15.78 4.33 -10.00
C TYR A 161 17.31 4.40 -10.01
N ARG A 162 17.98 3.26 -9.95
CA ARG A 162 19.44 3.18 -10.06
C ARG A 162 19.97 3.76 -11.40
N SER A 163 19.12 3.75 -12.43
CA SER A 163 19.44 4.35 -13.75
C SER A 163 19.32 5.88 -13.78
N ALA A 164 18.74 6.49 -12.76
CA ALA A 164 18.57 7.95 -12.65
C ALA A 164 19.11 8.49 -11.32
N PRO A 165 20.41 8.34 -11.03
CA PRO A 165 20.99 8.63 -9.71
C PRO A 165 21.00 10.12 -9.32
N TYR A 166 20.53 10.99 -10.21
CA TYR A 166 20.45 12.44 -9.95
C TYR A 166 19.13 12.87 -9.34
N GLN A 167 18.15 11.99 -9.33
CA GLN A 167 16.81 12.27 -8.83
C GLN A 167 16.62 11.57 -7.49
N ARG A 168 16.86 12.34 -6.43
CA ARG A 168 16.54 11.90 -5.07
C ARG A 168 15.04 11.92 -4.87
N ILE A 169 14.51 10.84 -4.27
CA ILE A 169 13.12 10.74 -3.85
C ILE A 169 13.09 10.61 -2.33
N PHE A 170 12.34 11.48 -1.68
CA PHE A 170 12.20 11.46 -0.22
C PHE A 170 11.54 10.17 0.25
N CYS A 171 12.05 9.59 1.33
CA CYS A 171 11.62 8.30 1.86
C CYS A 171 11.92 7.06 0.98
N ALA A 172 12.67 7.19 -0.13
CA ALA A 172 13.32 6.02 -0.73
C ALA A 172 14.37 5.40 0.20
N ASN A 173 14.93 6.19 1.10
CA ASN A 173 15.78 5.75 2.20
C ASN A 173 14.92 5.56 3.46
N VAL A 174 14.94 4.35 4.02
CA VAL A 174 14.15 4.02 5.23
C VAL A 174 14.49 4.87 6.46
N HIS A 175 15.68 5.45 6.54
CA HIS A 175 16.02 6.38 7.62
C HIS A 175 15.21 7.67 7.53
N GLU A 176 14.98 8.21 6.33
CA GLU A 176 14.14 9.38 6.10
C GLU A 176 12.68 9.08 6.45
N LEU A 177 12.20 7.89 6.09
CA LEU A 177 10.84 7.44 6.43
C LEU A 177 10.64 7.30 7.94
N VAL A 178 11.61 6.71 8.64
CA VAL A 178 11.57 6.58 10.10
C VAL A 178 11.60 7.97 10.76
N GLU A 179 12.46 8.87 10.28
CA GLU A 179 12.52 10.24 10.77
C GLU A 179 11.19 10.99 10.58
N LEU A 180 10.56 10.84 9.41
CA LEU A 180 9.25 11.44 9.13
C LEU A 180 8.18 10.92 10.08
N VAL A 181 8.07 9.60 10.24
CA VAL A 181 7.07 8.97 11.10
C VAL A 181 7.27 9.36 12.57
N ASP A 182 8.51 9.30 13.07
CA ASP A 182 8.83 9.66 14.45
C ASP A 182 8.55 11.14 14.76
N SER A 183 8.73 12.02 13.76
CA SER A 183 8.51 13.47 13.92
C SER A 183 7.06 13.84 14.21
N PHE A 184 6.08 13.00 13.85
CA PHE A 184 4.68 13.20 14.23
C PHE A 184 4.40 12.92 15.70
N ASN A 185 5.28 12.16 16.38
CA ASN A 185 5.13 11.78 17.78
C ASN A 185 3.74 11.19 18.12
N ASP A 186 3.20 10.39 17.23
CA ASP A 186 1.88 9.74 17.34
C ASP A 186 1.91 8.28 16.84
N PRO A 187 2.63 7.38 17.52
CA PRO A 187 2.80 6.00 17.06
C PRO A 187 1.51 5.17 17.03
N LYS A 188 0.42 5.71 17.55
CA LYS A 188 -0.90 5.08 17.49
C LYS A 188 -1.59 5.31 16.14
N HIS A 189 -1.32 6.44 15.49
CA HIS A 189 -2.03 6.82 14.26
C HIS A 189 -1.09 7.12 13.08
N VAL A 190 0.23 7.07 13.30
CA VAL A 190 1.22 7.24 12.24
C VAL A 190 2.22 6.10 12.31
N GLY A 191 2.36 5.39 11.20
CA GLY A 191 3.25 4.25 11.08
C GLY A 191 3.86 4.14 9.70
N VAL A 192 4.52 3.03 9.45
CA VAL A 192 5.21 2.70 8.21
C VAL A 192 4.44 1.61 7.46
N CYS A 193 4.26 1.80 6.15
CA CYS A 193 4.09 0.74 5.20
C CYS A 193 5.44 0.45 4.54
N TYR A 194 5.86 -0.81 4.48
CA TYR A 194 7.07 -1.19 3.75
C TYR A 194 6.70 -1.96 2.48
N ASP A 195 6.94 -1.32 1.34
CA ASP A 195 6.87 -1.97 0.04
C ASP A 195 8.21 -2.64 -0.29
N PHE A 196 8.15 -3.96 -0.49
CA PHE A 196 9.33 -4.78 -0.78
C PHE A 196 9.90 -4.49 -2.17
N GLY A 197 9.06 -4.22 -3.16
CA GLY A 197 9.51 -3.89 -4.50
C GLY A 197 10.21 -2.54 -4.54
N HIS A 198 9.66 -1.52 -3.90
CA HIS A 198 10.31 -0.22 -3.75
C HIS A 198 11.66 -0.37 -3.03
N GLY A 199 11.68 -1.14 -1.93
CA GLY A 199 12.91 -1.44 -1.21
C GLY A 199 13.97 -2.13 -2.08
N ASN A 200 13.56 -3.06 -2.98
CA ASN A 200 14.47 -3.78 -3.88
C ASN A 200 15.14 -2.87 -4.93
N LEU A 201 14.48 -1.80 -5.33
CA LEU A 201 15.07 -0.80 -6.23
C LEU A 201 16.24 -0.06 -5.57
N GLY A 202 16.18 0.15 -4.24
CA GLY A 202 17.28 0.68 -3.43
C GLY A 202 18.40 -0.33 -3.16
N GLY A 203 18.12 -1.64 -3.25
CA GLY A 203 19.06 -2.73 -3.02
C GLY A 203 18.48 -3.87 -2.18
N PRO A 204 19.15 -5.04 -2.16
CA PRO A 204 18.65 -6.24 -1.49
C PRO A 204 18.89 -6.17 0.04
N PHE A 205 18.42 -5.14 0.71
CA PHE A 205 18.66 -4.91 2.14
C PHE A 205 17.39 -5.03 2.99
N HIS A 206 16.45 -5.89 2.58
CA HIS A 206 15.12 -5.96 3.20
C HIS A 206 15.16 -6.23 4.70
N ARG A 207 15.94 -7.22 5.14
CA ARG A 207 16.07 -7.54 6.56
C ARG A 207 16.66 -6.39 7.37
N GLN A 208 17.66 -5.70 6.81
CA GLN A 208 18.26 -4.53 7.45
C GLN A 208 17.25 -3.38 7.54
N ASN A 209 16.55 -3.09 6.46
CA ASN A 209 15.53 -2.04 6.40
C ASN A 209 14.40 -2.30 7.41
N LEU A 210 13.88 -3.52 7.47
CA LEU A 210 12.85 -3.92 8.43
C LEU A 210 13.34 -3.75 9.88
N ASN A 211 14.59 -4.10 10.19
CA ASN A 211 15.14 -3.89 11.53
C ASN A 211 15.30 -2.40 11.89
N ILE A 212 15.57 -1.52 10.91
CA ILE A 212 15.59 -0.06 11.12
C ILE A 212 14.17 0.46 11.39
N ILE A 213 13.18 0.01 10.63
CA ILE A 213 11.77 0.39 10.80
C ILE A 213 11.24 -0.10 12.16
N GLY A 214 11.51 -1.36 12.51
CA GLY A 214 11.14 -1.94 13.80
C GLY A 214 9.63 -1.91 14.05
N SER A 215 9.25 -1.51 15.26
CA SER A 215 7.84 -1.46 15.73
C SER A 215 6.98 -0.39 15.05
N ARG A 216 7.51 0.41 14.14
CA ARG A 216 6.76 1.40 13.35
C ARG A 216 6.04 0.75 12.17
N LEU A 217 6.39 -0.51 11.84
CA LEU A 217 5.78 -1.23 10.73
C LEU A 217 4.36 -1.68 11.07
N HIS A 218 3.38 -1.16 10.37
CA HIS A 218 1.96 -1.50 10.54
C HIS A 218 1.31 -2.07 9.28
N ALA A 219 1.87 -1.76 8.11
CA ALA A 219 1.41 -2.27 6.82
C ALA A 219 2.58 -2.73 5.96
N ILE A 220 2.33 -3.62 5.03
CA ILE A 220 3.32 -4.00 4.01
C ILE A 220 2.64 -4.11 2.65
N HIS A 221 3.42 -3.80 1.60
CA HIS A 221 3.10 -4.16 0.23
C HIS A 221 4.08 -5.22 -0.26
N VAL A 222 3.54 -6.39 -0.57
CA VAL A 222 4.30 -7.54 -1.06
C VAL A 222 4.17 -7.59 -2.57
N GLN A 223 5.22 -7.20 -3.25
CA GLN A 223 5.40 -7.28 -4.70
C GLN A 223 6.85 -7.61 -5.02
N ASP A 224 7.11 -8.14 -6.19
CA ASP A 224 8.45 -8.49 -6.65
C ASP A 224 8.82 -7.69 -7.91
N ASN A 225 10.09 -7.51 -8.15
CA ASN A 225 10.66 -6.93 -9.36
C ASN A 225 12.11 -7.39 -9.55
N HIS A 226 12.72 -6.99 -10.67
CA HIS A 226 14.11 -7.33 -10.98
C HIS A 226 15.14 -6.30 -10.50
N GLY A 227 14.76 -5.35 -9.63
CA GLY A 227 15.62 -4.30 -9.09
C GLY A 227 15.97 -3.19 -10.09
N MET A 228 15.22 -3.05 -11.19
CA MET A 228 15.45 -2.06 -12.25
C MET A 228 14.25 -1.15 -12.48
N SER A 229 13.05 -1.61 -12.25
CA SER A 229 11.78 -0.89 -12.40
C SER A 229 10.77 -1.41 -11.39
N ASP A 230 9.80 -0.59 -11.07
CA ASP A 230 8.69 -0.96 -10.22
C ASP A 230 7.69 -1.79 -11.04
N GLU A 231 7.76 -3.14 -10.89
CA GLU A 231 7.09 -4.07 -11.80
C GLU A 231 5.82 -4.69 -11.21
N HIS A 232 5.62 -4.59 -9.90
CA HIS A 232 4.47 -5.17 -9.18
C HIS A 232 4.17 -6.63 -9.56
N LEU A 233 5.22 -7.46 -9.61
CA LEU A 233 5.12 -8.88 -9.92
C LEU A 233 4.75 -9.69 -8.67
N LEU A 234 4.22 -10.89 -8.88
CA LEU A 234 4.04 -11.85 -7.81
C LEU A 234 5.41 -12.31 -7.26
N PRO A 235 5.59 -12.52 -5.95
CA PRO A 235 6.80 -13.09 -5.37
C PRO A 235 7.32 -14.33 -6.11
N PHE A 236 8.64 -14.43 -6.21
CA PHE A 236 9.40 -15.41 -6.98
C PHE A 236 9.35 -15.24 -8.51
N HIS A 237 8.74 -14.17 -9.01
CA HIS A 237 8.79 -13.77 -10.42
C HIS A 237 9.81 -12.64 -10.69
N GLY A 238 10.38 -12.03 -9.66
CA GLY A 238 11.49 -11.10 -9.68
C GLY A 238 12.74 -11.70 -9.06
N ASN A 239 13.51 -10.86 -8.35
CA ASN A 239 14.79 -11.28 -7.75
C ASN A 239 14.91 -10.97 -6.24
N ILE A 240 13.80 -10.64 -5.56
CA ILE A 240 13.81 -10.42 -4.11
C ILE A 240 14.16 -11.72 -3.39
N ASN A 241 15.05 -11.63 -2.40
CA ASN A 241 15.33 -12.75 -1.49
C ASN A 241 14.23 -12.86 -0.43
N TRP A 242 13.18 -13.58 -0.77
CA TRP A 242 12.00 -13.77 0.11
C TRP A 242 12.30 -14.50 1.40
N GLN A 243 13.33 -15.33 1.45
CA GLN A 243 13.78 -15.95 2.71
C GLN A 243 14.26 -14.87 3.68
N GLU A 244 15.14 -13.97 3.23
CA GLU A 244 15.67 -12.87 4.03
C GLU A 244 14.57 -11.87 4.42
N ALA A 245 13.65 -11.58 3.49
CA ALA A 245 12.51 -10.68 3.73
C ALA A 245 11.61 -11.21 4.85
N MET A 246 11.24 -12.48 4.81
CA MET A 246 10.41 -13.12 5.83
C MET A 246 11.15 -13.26 7.17
N GLU A 247 12.46 -13.52 7.17
CA GLU A 247 13.28 -13.46 8.38
C GLU A 247 13.30 -12.08 9.00
N GLY A 248 13.37 -11.01 8.19
CA GLY A 248 13.31 -9.63 8.66
C GLY A 248 11.99 -9.30 9.34
N LEU A 249 10.85 -9.69 8.75
CA LEU A 249 9.53 -9.53 9.38
C LEU A 249 9.45 -10.30 10.72
N ALA A 250 9.99 -11.52 10.75
CA ALA A 250 10.04 -12.30 11.99
C ALA A 250 10.97 -11.62 13.02
N ASP A 251 12.09 -10.99 12.60
CA ASP A 251 13.03 -10.32 13.50
C ASP A 251 12.37 -9.21 14.31
N ILE A 252 11.52 -8.43 13.69
CA ILE A 252 10.83 -7.30 14.34
C ILE A 252 9.51 -7.72 15.01
N GLY A 253 9.09 -8.98 14.85
CA GLY A 253 7.85 -9.49 15.43
C GLY A 253 6.60 -8.94 14.74
N TYR A 254 6.66 -8.70 13.42
CA TYR A 254 5.51 -8.22 12.65
C TYR A 254 4.29 -9.13 12.83
N ASP A 255 3.14 -8.55 13.13
CA ASP A 255 1.88 -9.26 13.43
C ASP A 255 0.71 -8.86 12.51
N GLY A 256 0.96 -7.98 11.53
CA GLY A 256 -0.02 -7.59 10.51
C GLY A 256 -0.23 -8.65 9.43
N ASP A 257 -0.95 -8.26 8.38
CA ASP A 257 -1.28 -9.13 7.25
C ASP A 257 -0.17 -9.12 6.18
N LEU A 258 -0.06 -10.22 5.42
CA LEU A 258 0.75 -10.29 4.21
C LEU A 258 -0.09 -9.75 3.06
N THR A 259 0.05 -8.47 2.75
CA THR A 259 -0.78 -7.77 1.76
C THR A 259 -0.06 -7.64 0.44
N TYR A 260 -0.60 -8.26 -0.59
CA TYR A 260 -0.11 -8.13 -1.95
C TYR A 260 -0.48 -6.79 -2.61
N GLU A 261 0.48 -6.23 -3.35
CA GLU A 261 0.27 -5.17 -4.31
C GLU A 261 0.86 -5.55 -5.68
N ILE A 262 0.12 -6.36 -6.46
CA ILE A 262 0.61 -7.04 -7.67
C ILE A 262 -0.27 -6.77 -8.91
N GLN A 263 -0.69 -5.54 -9.11
CA GLN A 263 -1.62 -5.14 -10.16
C GLN A 263 -1.12 -5.44 -11.59
N GLU A 264 0.19 -5.41 -11.82
CA GLU A 264 0.74 -5.69 -13.14
C GLU A 264 0.76 -7.18 -13.47
N PHE A 265 0.85 -8.05 -12.44
CA PHE A 265 0.88 -9.50 -12.62
C PHE A 265 -0.39 -10.04 -13.29
N GLY A 266 -1.56 -9.51 -12.89
CA GLY A 266 -2.85 -9.92 -13.45
C GLY A 266 -3.38 -9.06 -14.60
N ARG A 267 -2.68 -7.98 -14.98
CA ARG A 267 -3.19 -6.91 -15.83
C ARG A 267 -3.78 -7.38 -17.16
N TYR A 268 -3.10 -8.28 -17.83
CA TYR A 268 -3.46 -8.74 -19.19
C TYR A 268 -4.33 -9.99 -19.22
N PHE A 269 -4.67 -10.55 -18.06
CA PHE A 269 -5.61 -11.67 -18.01
C PHE A 269 -7.03 -11.22 -18.39
N PRO A 270 -7.78 -12.03 -19.15
CA PRO A 270 -9.19 -11.79 -19.42
C PRO A 270 -10.00 -11.71 -18.12
N ASN A 271 -10.99 -10.80 -18.09
CA ASN A 271 -11.79 -10.59 -16.87
C ASN A 271 -12.50 -11.84 -16.36
N ASP A 272 -13.00 -12.69 -17.26
CA ASP A 272 -13.66 -13.96 -16.95
C ASP A 272 -12.73 -15.02 -16.33
N GLN A 273 -11.42 -14.76 -16.33
CA GLN A 273 -10.40 -15.66 -15.77
C GLN A 273 -9.52 -15.01 -14.69
N LYS A 274 -9.82 -13.78 -14.27
CA LYS A 274 -9.05 -13.08 -13.22
C LYS A 274 -8.90 -13.89 -11.93
N HIS A 275 -9.94 -14.63 -11.53
CA HIS A 275 -9.89 -15.48 -10.35
C HIS A 275 -8.76 -16.51 -10.36
N LEU A 276 -8.28 -16.96 -11.53
CA LEU A 276 -7.14 -17.89 -11.61
C LEU A 276 -5.83 -17.25 -11.15
N VAL A 277 -5.61 -15.98 -11.50
CA VAL A 277 -4.46 -15.20 -11.04
C VAL A 277 -4.53 -14.98 -9.53
N VAL A 278 -5.73 -14.62 -9.05
CA VAL A 278 -6.00 -14.41 -7.63
C VAL A 278 -5.78 -15.69 -6.83
N GLU A 279 -6.32 -16.82 -7.29
CA GLU A 279 -6.12 -18.13 -6.65
C GLU A 279 -4.64 -18.54 -6.62
N TYR A 280 -3.90 -18.27 -7.70
CA TYR A 280 -2.47 -18.57 -7.76
C TYR A 280 -1.68 -17.70 -6.78
N SER A 281 -1.96 -16.39 -6.70
CA SER A 281 -1.31 -15.51 -5.75
C SER A 281 -1.53 -15.93 -4.29
N LEU A 282 -2.74 -16.38 -3.96
CA LEU A 282 -3.04 -16.90 -2.62
C LEU A 282 -2.21 -18.17 -2.29
N LYS A 283 -1.99 -19.04 -3.28
CA LYS A 283 -1.14 -20.24 -3.09
C LYS A 283 0.32 -19.86 -2.85
N VAL A 284 0.83 -18.87 -3.56
CA VAL A 284 2.17 -18.33 -3.37
C VAL A 284 2.30 -17.67 -1.98
N GLY A 285 1.28 -16.94 -1.54
CA GLY A 285 1.25 -16.33 -0.20
C GLY A 285 1.41 -17.35 0.93
N LYS A 286 0.83 -18.53 0.78
CA LYS A 286 1.01 -19.63 1.76
C LYS A 286 2.47 -20.06 1.89
N VAL A 287 3.25 -20.00 0.82
CA VAL A 287 4.68 -20.28 0.85
C VAL A 287 5.43 -19.23 1.66
N LEU A 288 5.11 -17.93 1.45
CA LEU A 288 5.72 -16.83 2.21
C LEU A 288 5.37 -16.90 3.70
N VAL A 289 4.11 -17.16 4.03
CA VAL A 289 3.67 -17.34 5.43
C VAL A 289 4.38 -18.51 6.08
N ASP A 290 4.55 -19.64 5.38
CA ASP A 290 5.30 -20.80 5.89
C ASP A 290 6.79 -20.46 6.15
N MET A 291 7.42 -19.66 5.28
CA MET A 291 8.78 -19.15 5.50
C MET A 291 8.85 -18.25 6.74
N PHE A 292 7.89 -17.33 6.90
CA PHE A 292 7.80 -16.46 8.07
C PHE A 292 7.63 -17.25 9.38
N GLU A 293 6.70 -18.22 9.42
CA GLU A 293 6.44 -19.01 10.62
C GLU A 293 7.66 -19.89 10.99
N LYS A 294 8.38 -20.42 9.99
CA LYS A 294 9.65 -21.14 10.22
C LYS A 294 10.73 -20.21 10.80
N ALA A 295 10.86 -19.00 10.27
CA ALA A 295 11.79 -18.01 10.80
C ALA A 295 11.47 -17.66 12.26
N LYS A 296 10.19 -17.42 12.56
CA LYS A 296 9.69 -17.14 13.92
C LYS A 296 9.95 -18.30 14.89
N ALA A 297 9.69 -19.54 14.49
CA ALA A 297 9.93 -20.74 15.31
C ALA A 297 11.42 -21.01 15.55
N GLY A 298 12.30 -20.61 14.64
CA GLY A 298 13.75 -20.74 14.78
C GLY A 298 14.37 -19.86 15.86
N LYS A 299 13.68 -18.80 16.26
CA LYS A 299 14.10 -17.85 17.33
C LYS A 299 13.78 -18.30 18.75
N GLY A 300 12.86 -19.23 18.90
CA GLY A 300 12.47 -19.77 20.21
C GLY A 300 13.38 -20.91 20.71
N LYS A 301 14.46 -21.18 20.01
CA LYS A 301 15.47 -22.18 20.37
C LYS A 301 16.80 -21.49 20.67
#